data_a85661c2c1f192fcf818e4e1aa32ec9d
#
_entry.id   a85661c2c1f192fcf818e4e1aa32ec9d
#
_cell.length_a   1.000
_cell.length_b   1.000
_cell.length_c   1.000
_cell.angle_alpha   90.00
_cell.angle_beta   90.00
_cell.angle_gamma   90.00
#
_symmetry.space_group_name_H-M   'P 1'
#
loop_
_entity.id
_entity.type
_entity.pdbx_description
1 polymer ?
#
loop_
_entity_poly.entity_id
_entity_poly.type
_entity_poly.pdbx_seq_one_letter_code
_entity_poly.pdbx_strand_id
1 'polypeptide(L)'
;MFTNREEVLEKALQVFAKMNYEKATQMEIAKACGLSKAGLVYYFPFKLDLFVAVVDKYVFHTQQLENKFQFTAGSFPEFIDQYIAGVERTMNNLGRLLDNSNPYGCSFNFYYYHLLMQVRLYYPNAEKKIADIFKQNYQLWESAIQRAKENGEIRQYVDVEEAASMFWQVFFGISFEQSFFQGLNIKQLAKKLHFIYSLIKA
;
A
#
# COMPACT_ATOMS: atom_id res chain seq x y z
N MET A 1 3.72 10.54 -30.60
CA MET A 1 3.09 9.66 -29.62
C MET A 1 2.31 10.58 -28.67
N PHE A 2 1.00 10.45 -28.58
CA PHE A 2 0.20 11.33 -27.71
C PHE A 2 0.21 10.71 -26.30
N THR A 3 0.97 11.30 -25.40
CA THR A 3 0.95 10.96 -23.96
C THR A 3 -0.32 11.54 -23.35
N ASN A 4 -1.08 10.73 -22.65
CA ASN A 4 -2.25 11.19 -21.90
C ASN A 4 -1.90 11.47 -20.43
N ARG A 5 -2.81 12.09 -19.68
CA ARG A 5 -2.61 12.42 -18.26
C ARG A 5 -2.31 11.20 -17.39
N GLU A 6 -2.90 10.06 -17.70
CA GLU A 6 -2.69 8.81 -16.98
C GLU A 6 -1.27 8.27 -17.14
N GLU A 7 -0.74 8.28 -18.38
CA GLU A 7 0.65 7.90 -18.63
C GLU A 7 1.65 8.82 -17.93
N VAL A 8 1.35 10.13 -17.84
CA VAL A 8 2.18 11.07 -17.06
C VAL A 8 2.20 10.68 -15.58
N LEU A 9 1.05 10.35 -14.99
CA LEU A 9 0.98 9.91 -13.59
C LEU A 9 1.77 8.63 -13.34
N GLU A 10 1.67 7.64 -14.24
CA GLU A 10 2.38 6.37 -14.13
C GLU A 10 3.91 6.56 -14.21
N LYS A 11 4.38 7.35 -15.18
CA LYS A 11 5.81 7.67 -15.31
C LYS A 11 6.32 8.50 -14.13
N ALA A 12 5.54 9.47 -13.67
CA ALA A 12 5.86 10.26 -12.50
C ALA A 12 5.94 9.41 -11.22
N LEU A 13 5.04 8.41 -11.05
CA LEU A 13 5.13 7.43 -9.96
C LEU A 13 6.50 6.74 -9.94
N GLN A 14 6.96 6.24 -11.10
CA GLN A 14 8.25 5.57 -11.22
C GLN A 14 9.41 6.49 -10.85
N VAL A 15 9.37 7.75 -11.27
CA VAL A 15 10.41 8.75 -10.95
C VAL A 15 10.42 9.07 -9.46
N PHE A 16 9.27 9.40 -8.86
CA PHE A 16 9.19 9.72 -7.43
C PHE A 16 9.53 8.53 -6.53
N ALA A 17 9.15 7.32 -6.90
CA ALA A 17 9.45 6.12 -6.13
C ALA A 17 10.94 5.79 -6.14
N LYS A 18 11.65 5.99 -7.25
CA LYS A 18 13.09 5.66 -7.41
C LYS A 18 14.02 6.80 -7.00
N MET A 19 13.59 8.03 -7.28
CA MET A 19 14.31 9.23 -6.89
C MET A 19 13.69 9.87 -5.66
N ASN A 20 14.01 10.67 -4.87
CA ASN A 20 13.15 11.36 -3.91
C ASN A 20 12.44 12.57 -4.56
N TYR A 21 11.42 13.09 -3.88
CA TYR A 21 10.68 14.26 -4.34
C TYR A 21 11.59 15.44 -4.66
N GLU A 22 12.63 15.70 -3.86
CA GLU A 22 13.52 16.85 -4.06
C GLU A 22 14.36 16.72 -5.33
N LYS A 23 14.92 15.53 -5.58
CA LYS A 23 15.78 15.26 -6.75
C LYS A 23 14.96 15.11 -8.04
N ALA A 24 13.71 14.66 -7.96
CA ALA A 24 12.83 14.54 -9.11
C ALA A 24 12.46 15.92 -9.67
N THR A 25 13.16 16.38 -10.70
CA THR A 25 12.85 17.63 -11.38
C THR A 25 11.75 17.47 -12.41
N GLN A 26 11.02 18.54 -12.72
CA GLN A 26 10.04 18.52 -13.84
C GLN A 26 10.70 18.12 -15.17
N MET A 27 11.98 18.43 -15.39
CA MET A 27 12.72 18.04 -16.59
C MET A 27 12.91 16.52 -16.67
N GLU A 28 13.31 15.89 -15.57
CA GLU A 28 13.49 14.42 -15.47
C GLU A 28 12.16 13.68 -15.65
N ILE A 29 11.09 14.19 -15.02
CA ILE A 29 9.76 13.61 -15.19
C ILE A 29 9.28 13.76 -16.66
N ALA A 30 9.44 14.94 -17.25
CA ALA A 30 9.11 15.16 -18.66
C ALA A 30 9.88 14.19 -19.58
N LYS A 31 11.19 14.03 -19.36
CA LYS A 31 12.02 13.06 -20.10
C LYS A 31 11.50 11.62 -19.95
N ALA A 32 11.11 11.21 -18.72
CA ALA A 32 10.53 9.89 -18.46
C ALA A 32 9.20 9.69 -19.20
N CYS A 33 8.43 10.77 -19.40
CA CYS A 33 7.16 10.76 -20.14
C CYS A 33 7.34 10.89 -21.67
N GLY A 34 8.55 11.09 -22.16
CA GLY A 34 8.78 11.43 -23.59
C GLY A 34 8.25 12.80 -23.99
N LEU A 35 8.13 13.72 -23.03
CA LEU A 35 7.59 15.07 -23.21
C LEU A 35 8.70 16.13 -23.11
N SER A 36 8.45 17.32 -23.71
CA SER A 36 9.17 18.52 -23.33
C SER A 36 8.74 19.00 -21.95
N LYS A 37 9.56 19.85 -21.29
CA LYS A 37 9.15 20.48 -20.03
C LYS A 37 7.83 21.24 -20.17
N ALA A 38 7.64 21.98 -21.27
CA ALA A 38 6.39 22.70 -21.54
C ALA A 38 5.20 21.74 -21.69
N GLY A 39 5.40 20.57 -22.32
CA GLY A 39 4.38 19.53 -22.42
C GLY A 39 3.97 18.96 -21.07
N LEU A 40 4.92 18.74 -20.14
CA LEU A 40 4.60 18.32 -18.78
C LEU A 40 3.85 19.42 -18.02
N VAL A 41 4.31 20.67 -18.10
CA VAL A 41 3.69 21.83 -17.43
C VAL A 41 2.25 22.06 -17.89
N TYR A 42 1.92 21.72 -19.13
CA TYR A 42 0.53 21.74 -19.61
C TYR A 42 -0.40 20.81 -18.81
N TYR A 43 0.07 19.62 -18.44
CA TYR A 43 -0.70 18.68 -17.59
C TYR A 43 -0.65 19.05 -16.12
N PHE A 44 0.53 19.44 -15.63
CA PHE A 44 0.80 19.74 -14.22
C PHE A 44 1.74 20.94 -14.11
N PRO A 45 1.19 22.15 -13.88
CA PRO A 45 1.98 23.38 -13.76
C PRO A 45 3.04 23.32 -12.67
N PHE A 46 2.71 22.68 -11.54
CA PHE A 46 3.63 22.56 -10.41
C PHE A 46 3.98 21.10 -10.12
N LYS A 47 5.23 20.85 -9.71
CA LYS A 47 5.70 19.52 -9.31
C LYS A 47 4.89 18.95 -8.14
N LEU A 48 4.46 19.82 -7.21
CA LEU A 48 3.65 19.42 -6.08
C LEU A 48 2.28 18.87 -6.51
N ASP A 49 1.61 19.50 -7.46
CA ASP A 49 0.32 19.05 -7.97
C ASP A 49 0.43 17.65 -8.60
N LEU A 50 1.52 17.43 -9.35
CA LEU A 50 1.81 16.12 -9.91
C LEU A 50 2.09 15.08 -8.83
N PHE A 51 2.87 15.43 -7.82
CA PHE A 51 3.15 14.54 -6.69
C PHE A 51 1.88 14.18 -5.92
N VAL A 52 1.04 15.18 -5.61
CA VAL A 52 -0.26 14.98 -4.96
C VAL A 52 -1.14 14.04 -5.79
N ALA A 53 -1.27 14.27 -7.09
CA ALA A 53 -2.09 13.42 -7.96
C ALA A 53 -1.57 11.96 -8.04
N VAL A 54 -0.24 11.77 -8.05
CA VAL A 54 0.39 10.43 -8.00
C VAL A 54 0.08 9.75 -6.67
N VAL A 55 0.25 10.45 -5.55
CA VAL A 55 0.01 9.90 -4.22
C VAL A 55 -1.47 9.59 -4.00
N ASP A 56 -2.38 10.48 -4.41
CA ASP A 56 -3.82 10.23 -4.31
C ASP A 56 -4.20 8.96 -5.05
N LYS A 57 -3.71 8.77 -6.28
CA LYS A 57 -4.07 7.62 -7.12
C LYS A 57 -3.41 6.32 -6.66
N TYR A 58 -2.10 6.32 -6.47
CA TYR A 58 -1.32 5.08 -6.29
C TYR A 58 -1.03 4.73 -4.82
N VAL A 59 -1.25 5.67 -3.90
CA VAL A 59 -1.13 5.40 -2.47
C VAL A 59 -2.52 5.41 -1.83
N PHE A 60 -3.17 6.54 -1.74
CA PHE A 60 -4.40 6.65 -0.94
C PHE A 60 -5.57 5.89 -1.54
N HIS A 61 -5.85 6.04 -2.84
CA HIS A 61 -6.93 5.29 -3.50
C HIS A 61 -6.70 3.78 -3.44
N THR A 62 -5.45 3.34 -3.63
CA THR A 62 -5.10 1.90 -3.58
C THR A 62 -5.24 1.30 -2.18
N GLN A 63 -5.08 2.10 -1.13
CA GLN A 63 -5.21 1.65 0.26
C GLN A 63 -6.63 1.76 0.83
N GLN A 64 -7.58 2.34 0.10
CA GLN A 64 -9.00 2.27 0.47
C GLN A 64 -9.47 0.82 0.52
N LEU A 65 -10.20 0.45 1.58
CA LEU A 65 -10.54 -0.95 1.85
C LEU A 65 -11.37 -1.57 0.72
N GLU A 66 -12.31 -0.81 0.14
CA GLU A 66 -13.15 -1.22 -0.98
C GLU A 66 -12.38 -1.49 -2.28
N ASN A 67 -11.24 -0.82 -2.47
CA ASN A 67 -10.37 -1.03 -3.63
C ASN A 67 -9.37 -2.18 -3.42
N LYS A 68 -9.00 -2.41 -2.17
CA LYS A 68 -7.98 -3.39 -1.79
C LYS A 68 -8.58 -4.77 -1.53
N PHE A 69 -9.73 -4.85 -0.89
CA PHE A 69 -10.32 -6.09 -0.41
C PHE A 69 -11.70 -6.36 -1.01
N GLN A 70 -11.98 -7.65 -1.19
CA GLN A 70 -13.28 -8.16 -1.59
C GLN A 70 -13.67 -9.22 -0.57
N PHE A 71 -14.38 -8.79 0.48
CA PHE A 71 -14.83 -9.70 1.52
C PHE A 71 -16.20 -10.28 1.18
N THR A 72 -16.32 -11.58 1.37
CA THR A 72 -17.59 -12.30 1.39
C THR A 72 -17.88 -12.76 2.81
N ALA A 73 -19.14 -13.07 3.12
CA ALA A 73 -19.50 -13.68 4.40
C ALA A 73 -18.79 -15.03 4.53
N GLY A 74 -18.25 -15.32 5.73
CA GLY A 74 -17.51 -16.54 5.97
C GLY A 74 -16.91 -16.56 7.38
N SER A 75 -16.14 -17.61 7.67
CA SER A 75 -15.38 -17.80 8.89
C SER A 75 -14.21 -16.84 9.01
N PHE A 76 -13.64 -16.72 10.19
CA PHE A 76 -12.46 -15.87 10.41
C PHE A 76 -11.22 -16.33 9.62
N PRO A 77 -10.91 -17.65 9.48
CA PRO A 77 -9.89 -18.12 8.56
C PRO A 77 -10.11 -17.67 7.11
N GLU A 78 -11.33 -17.73 6.59
CA GLU A 78 -11.66 -17.26 5.24
C GLU A 78 -11.47 -15.74 5.10
N PHE A 79 -11.78 -14.97 6.14
CA PHE A 79 -11.48 -13.54 6.18
C PHE A 79 -9.97 -13.29 6.07
N ILE A 80 -9.14 -14.05 6.81
CA ILE A 80 -7.67 -13.97 6.72
C ILE A 80 -7.21 -14.25 5.28
N ASP A 81 -7.74 -15.30 4.63
CA ASP A 81 -7.36 -15.66 3.26
C ASP A 81 -7.77 -14.58 2.25
N GLN A 82 -8.96 -13.99 2.41
CA GLN A 82 -9.43 -12.87 1.58
C GLN A 82 -8.60 -11.60 1.79
N TYR A 83 -8.18 -11.35 3.03
CA TYR A 83 -7.24 -10.26 3.33
C TYR A 83 -5.90 -10.45 2.60
N ILE A 84 -5.32 -11.65 2.70
CA ILE A 84 -4.06 -12.02 2.04
C ILE A 84 -4.19 -11.86 0.52
N ALA A 85 -5.28 -12.35 -0.07
CA ALA A 85 -5.54 -12.22 -1.51
C ALA A 85 -5.65 -10.74 -1.94
N GLY A 86 -6.23 -9.88 -1.10
CA GLY A 86 -6.28 -8.43 -1.34
C GLY A 86 -4.90 -7.78 -1.31
N VAL A 87 -4.07 -8.17 -0.35
CA VAL A 87 -2.66 -7.73 -0.27
C VAL A 87 -1.90 -8.16 -1.52
N GLU A 88 -2.03 -9.42 -1.94
CA GLU A 88 -1.36 -9.97 -3.12
C GLU A 88 -1.76 -9.25 -4.41
N ARG A 89 -3.06 -9.00 -4.61
CA ARG A 89 -3.54 -8.21 -5.77
C ARG A 89 -2.93 -6.81 -5.80
N THR A 90 -2.90 -6.14 -4.66
CA THR A 90 -2.31 -4.79 -4.54
C THR A 90 -0.82 -4.83 -4.88
N MET A 91 -0.10 -5.81 -4.36
CA MET A 91 1.32 -6.02 -4.66
C MET A 91 1.57 -6.26 -6.15
N ASN A 92 0.79 -7.15 -6.78
CA ASN A 92 0.94 -7.45 -8.20
C ASN A 92 0.69 -6.21 -9.07
N ASN A 93 -0.30 -5.39 -8.72
CA ASN A 93 -0.58 -4.15 -9.43
C ASN A 93 0.57 -3.12 -9.28
N LEU A 94 1.05 -2.91 -8.07
CA LEU A 94 2.17 -2.00 -7.81
C LEU A 94 3.48 -2.51 -8.42
N GLY A 95 3.71 -3.82 -8.40
CA GLY A 95 4.87 -4.45 -9.03
C GLY A 95 4.93 -4.14 -10.52
N ARG A 96 3.83 -4.31 -11.26
CA ARG A 96 3.75 -3.97 -12.69
C ARG A 96 4.09 -2.50 -12.98
N LEU A 97 3.71 -1.61 -12.06
CA LEU A 97 3.94 -0.16 -12.23
C LEU A 97 5.37 0.27 -11.87
N LEU A 98 6.00 -0.39 -10.88
CA LEU A 98 7.27 0.04 -10.30
C LEU A 98 8.49 -0.75 -10.78
N ASP A 99 8.29 -1.97 -11.33
CA ASP A 99 9.38 -2.89 -11.65
C ASP A 99 10.13 -2.58 -12.96
N ASN A 100 9.65 -1.67 -13.78
CA ASN A 100 10.13 -1.40 -15.15
C ASN A 100 11.53 -0.76 -15.27
N SER A 101 12.38 -0.82 -14.30
CA SER A 101 13.85 -0.66 -14.34
C SER A 101 14.37 -0.61 -12.90
N ASN A 102 14.99 -1.68 -12.48
CA ASN A 102 15.54 -1.80 -11.13
C ASN A 102 17.08 -1.75 -11.16
N PRO A 103 17.70 -0.56 -11.22
CA PRO A 103 19.15 -0.44 -11.33
C PRO A 103 19.89 -0.92 -10.08
N TYR A 104 19.19 -1.04 -8.95
CA TYR A 104 19.79 -1.37 -7.64
C TYR A 104 19.40 -2.75 -7.11
N GLY A 105 18.65 -3.57 -7.86
CA GLY A 105 18.21 -4.88 -7.40
C GLY A 105 17.18 -4.88 -6.25
N CYS A 106 16.63 -3.70 -5.90
CA CYS A 106 15.64 -3.58 -4.83
C CYS A 106 14.27 -4.11 -5.28
N SER A 107 13.49 -4.66 -4.35
CA SER A 107 12.11 -5.03 -4.64
C SER A 107 11.23 -3.80 -4.91
N PHE A 108 10.12 -3.97 -5.64
CA PHE A 108 9.16 -2.88 -5.82
C PHE A 108 8.56 -2.42 -4.48
N ASN A 109 8.46 -3.29 -3.48
CA ASN A 109 8.06 -2.93 -2.12
C ASN A 109 8.99 -1.89 -1.50
N PHE A 110 10.30 -1.99 -1.73
CA PHE A 110 11.27 -0.98 -1.27
C PHE A 110 10.94 0.40 -1.85
N TYR A 111 10.72 0.47 -3.15
CA TYR A 111 10.36 1.73 -3.81
C TYR A 111 9.03 2.28 -3.35
N TYR A 112 8.07 1.42 -3.06
CA TYR A 112 6.79 1.83 -2.50
C TYR A 112 6.94 2.42 -1.10
N TYR A 113 7.69 1.77 -0.20
CA TYR A 113 7.98 2.33 1.13
C TYR A 113 8.81 3.61 1.07
N HIS A 114 9.77 3.70 0.14
CA HIS A 114 10.50 4.93 -0.11
C HIS A 114 9.56 6.08 -0.52
N LEU A 115 8.56 5.80 -1.36
CA LEU A 115 7.52 6.78 -1.70
C LEU A 115 6.67 7.15 -0.47
N LEU A 116 6.27 6.18 0.35
CA LEU A 116 5.47 6.45 1.55
C LEU A 116 6.16 7.39 2.54
N MET A 117 7.49 7.27 2.71
CA MET A 117 8.25 8.21 3.55
C MET A 117 8.20 9.64 2.99
N GLN A 118 8.23 9.78 1.66
CA GLN A 118 8.11 11.09 1.01
C GLN A 118 6.70 11.68 1.16
N VAL A 119 5.66 10.83 1.17
CA VAL A 119 4.27 11.29 1.43
C VAL A 119 4.20 12.01 2.77
N ARG A 120 4.80 11.46 3.82
CA ARG A 120 4.81 12.10 5.15
C ARG A 120 5.47 13.47 5.13
N LEU A 121 6.50 13.66 4.29
CA LEU A 121 7.29 14.89 4.24
C LEU A 121 6.68 15.97 3.32
N TYR A 122 6.12 15.58 2.19
CA TYR A 122 5.80 16.53 1.11
C TYR A 122 4.31 16.59 0.73
N TYR A 123 3.50 15.59 1.12
CA TYR A 123 2.08 15.63 0.80
C TYR A 123 1.32 16.53 1.79
N PRO A 124 0.47 17.46 1.31
CA PRO A 124 -0.31 18.35 2.19
C PRO A 124 -1.24 17.55 3.11
N ASN A 125 -1.21 17.86 4.41
CA ASN A 125 -2.02 17.16 5.43
C ASN A 125 -1.79 15.64 5.49
N ALA A 126 -0.59 15.17 5.14
CA ALA A 126 -0.21 13.75 5.10
C ALA A 126 -0.55 13.01 6.38
N GLU A 127 -0.27 13.62 7.54
CA GLU A 127 -0.47 13.00 8.85
C GLU A 127 -1.91 12.53 9.05
N LYS A 128 -2.87 13.40 8.78
CA LYS A 128 -4.30 13.06 8.89
C LYS A 128 -4.68 11.92 7.95
N LYS A 129 -4.31 12.00 6.67
CA LYS A 129 -4.64 10.95 5.69
C LYS A 129 -4.01 9.60 6.03
N ILE A 130 -2.76 9.60 6.51
CA ILE A 130 -2.07 8.38 6.96
C ILE A 130 -2.77 7.80 8.19
N ALA A 131 -3.10 8.65 9.17
CA ALA A 131 -3.82 8.23 10.37
C ALA A 131 -5.19 7.62 10.04
N ASP A 132 -5.93 8.21 9.09
CA ASP A 132 -7.23 7.69 8.64
C ASP A 132 -7.09 6.28 8.01
N ILE A 133 -6.05 6.04 7.20
CA ILE A 133 -5.78 4.71 6.63
C ILE A 133 -5.47 3.69 7.73
N PHE A 134 -4.63 4.03 8.69
CA PHE A 134 -4.28 3.12 9.78
C PHE A 134 -5.52 2.81 10.63
N LYS A 135 -6.29 3.83 10.98
CA LYS A 135 -7.55 3.66 11.73
C LYS A 135 -8.51 2.70 11.00
N GLN A 136 -8.72 2.88 9.70
CA GLN A 136 -9.58 2.00 8.90
C GLN A 136 -9.09 0.54 8.91
N ASN A 137 -7.78 0.32 8.82
CA ASN A 137 -7.23 -1.04 8.88
C ASN A 137 -7.37 -1.68 10.26
N TYR A 138 -7.19 -0.94 11.35
CA TYR A 138 -7.47 -1.44 12.70
C TYR A 138 -8.96 -1.80 12.83
N GLN A 139 -9.86 -0.91 12.47
CA GLN A 139 -11.31 -1.14 12.51
C GLN A 139 -11.77 -2.35 11.67
N LEU A 140 -11.12 -2.60 10.54
CA LEU A 140 -11.38 -3.78 9.72
C LEU A 140 -11.11 -5.07 10.51
N TRP A 141 -9.93 -5.17 11.16
CA TRP A 141 -9.57 -6.32 11.97
C TRP A 141 -10.43 -6.45 13.21
N GLU A 142 -10.69 -5.35 13.95
CA GLU A 142 -11.58 -5.31 15.11
C GLU A 142 -12.97 -5.87 14.75
N SER A 143 -13.56 -5.39 13.66
CA SER A 143 -14.88 -5.85 13.20
C SER A 143 -14.91 -7.34 12.84
N ALA A 144 -13.84 -7.85 12.24
CA ALA A 144 -13.73 -9.26 11.88
C ALA A 144 -13.55 -10.14 13.13
N ILE A 145 -12.70 -9.74 14.07
CA ILE A 145 -12.45 -10.47 15.33
C ILE A 145 -13.69 -10.46 16.22
N GLN A 146 -14.38 -9.31 16.32
CA GLN A 146 -15.62 -9.20 17.09
C GLN A 146 -16.68 -10.18 16.57
N ARG A 147 -16.91 -10.24 15.27
CA ARG A 147 -17.83 -11.20 14.65
C ARG A 147 -17.43 -12.65 14.91
N ALA A 148 -16.14 -12.94 14.81
CA ALA A 148 -15.62 -14.29 15.07
C ALA A 148 -15.81 -14.71 16.54
N LYS A 149 -15.72 -13.78 17.50
CA LYS A 149 -16.07 -14.03 18.91
C LYS A 149 -17.56 -14.32 19.07
N GLU A 150 -18.42 -13.52 18.46
CA GLU A 150 -19.88 -13.71 18.51
C GLU A 150 -20.29 -15.06 17.89
N ASN A 151 -19.59 -15.52 16.87
CA ASN A 151 -19.80 -16.82 16.24
C ASN A 151 -19.15 -18.00 17.00
N GLY A 152 -18.40 -17.74 18.08
CA GLY A 152 -17.71 -18.78 18.85
C GLY A 152 -16.44 -19.34 18.18
N GLU A 153 -15.91 -18.66 17.16
CA GLU A 153 -14.66 -19.05 16.48
C GLU A 153 -13.42 -18.61 17.25
N ILE A 154 -13.53 -17.55 18.03
CA ILE A 154 -12.46 -16.97 18.89
C ILE A 154 -12.90 -17.02 20.34
N ARG A 155 -11.95 -17.33 21.21
CA ARG A 155 -12.19 -17.42 22.66
C ARG A 155 -12.71 -16.11 23.23
N GLN A 156 -13.70 -16.16 24.13
CA GLN A 156 -14.39 -14.99 24.69
C GLN A 156 -13.49 -14.04 25.48
N TYR A 157 -12.41 -14.53 26.08
CA TYR A 157 -11.46 -13.71 26.85
C TYR A 157 -10.46 -12.91 25.99
N VAL A 158 -10.43 -13.13 24.66
CA VAL A 158 -9.53 -12.42 23.76
C VAL A 158 -9.94 -10.95 23.68
N ASP A 159 -9.01 -10.07 23.95
CA ASP A 159 -9.20 -8.64 23.73
C ASP A 159 -9.19 -8.33 22.23
N VAL A 160 -10.26 -7.68 21.76
CA VAL A 160 -10.49 -7.44 20.33
C VAL A 160 -9.50 -6.41 19.78
N GLU A 161 -9.26 -5.33 20.52
CA GLU A 161 -8.37 -4.24 20.10
C GLU A 161 -6.92 -4.72 20.03
N GLU A 162 -6.46 -5.43 21.07
CA GLU A 162 -5.10 -5.99 21.11
C GLU A 162 -4.89 -7.04 20.00
N ALA A 163 -5.86 -7.94 19.79
CA ALA A 163 -5.77 -8.92 18.72
C ALA A 163 -5.75 -8.27 17.33
N ALA A 164 -6.60 -7.27 17.08
CA ALA A 164 -6.60 -6.51 15.84
C ALA A 164 -5.26 -5.80 15.60
N SER A 165 -4.71 -5.20 16.65
CA SER A 165 -3.38 -4.59 16.62
C SER A 165 -2.29 -5.59 16.24
N MET A 166 -2.30 -6.80 16.80
CA MET A 166 -1.34 -7.85 16.46
C MET A 166 -1.41 -8.24 14.98
N PHE A 167 -2.61 -8.49 14.44
CA PHE A 167 -2.77 -8.85 13.03
C PHE A 167 -2.23 -7.76 12.09
N TRP A 168 -2.61 -6.50 12.35
CA TRP A 168 -2.17 -5.38 11.55
C TRP A 168 -0.66 -5.13 11.66
N GLN A 169 -0.11 -5.10 12.85
CA GLN A 169 1.32 -4.84 13.09
C GLN A 169 2.20 -5.96 12.52
N VAL A 170 1.76 -7.22 12.62
CA VAL A 170 2.49 -8.34 12.00
C VAL A 170 2.51 -8.22 10.47
N PHE A 171 1.38 -7.89 9.84
CA PHE A 171 1.37 -7.60 8.39
C PHE A 171 2.32 -6.44 8.04
N PHE A 172 2.16 -5.31 8.72
CA PHE A 172 2.96 -4.11 8.42
C PHE A 172 4.44 -4.34 8.66
N GLY A 173 4.81 -4.96 9.79
CA GLY A 173 6.18 -5.27 10.15
C GLY A 173 6.86 -6.21 9.16
N ILE A 174 6.22 -7.33 8.79
CA ILE A 174 6.76 -8.27 7.80
C ILE A 174 6.90 -7.59 6.42
N SER A 175 5.88 -6.83 6.01
CA SER A 175 5.91 -6.14 4.72
C SER A 175 7.04 -5.12 4.64
N PHE A 176 7.25 -4.35 5.71
CA PHE A 176 8.35 -3.38 5.80
C PHE A 176 9.71 -4.08 5.86
N GLU A 177 9.89 -5.05 6.76
CA GLU A 177 11.13 -5.82 6.88
C GLU A 177 11.55 -6.45 5.55
N GLN A 178 10.63 -7.15 4.90
CA GLN A 178 10.94 -7.86 3.65
C GLN A 178 11.12 -6.93 2.46
N SER A 179 10.69 -5.67 2.55
CA SER A 179 10.92 -4.67 1.50
C SER A 179 12.41 -4.43 1.26
N PHE A 180 13.26 -4.58 2.27
CA PHE A 180 14.71 -4.45 2.16
C PHE A 180 15.38 -5.60 1.41
N PHE A 181 14.65 -6.66 1.12
CA PHE A 181 15.15 -7.88 0.44
C PHE A 181 14.36 -8.13 -0.85
N GLN A 182 13.72 -9.32 -0.96
CA GLN A 182 12.99 -9.74 -2.15
C GLN A 182 11.54 -9.23 -2.22
N GLY A 183 11.11 -8.45 -1.23
CA GLY A 183 9.74 -8.02 -1.07
C GLY A 183 8.89 -9.01 -0.27
N LEU A 184 7.64 -8.62 0.01
CA LEU A 184 6.74 -9.38 0.87
C LEU A 184 6.46 -10.79 0.33
N ASN A 185 6.77 -11.78 1.12
CA ASN A 185 6.46 -13.19 0.84
C ASN A 185 5.04 -13.52 1.35
N ILE A 186 4.11 -13.66 0.42
CA ILE A 186 2.68 -13.93 0.70
C ILE A 186 2.49 -15.24 1.48
N LYS A 187 3.27 -16.29 1.19
CA LYS A 187 3.17 -17.57 1.92
C LYS A 187 3.62 -17.43 3.38
N GLN A 188 4.66 -16.63 3.62
CA GLN A 188 5.09 -16.35 5.01
C GLN A 188 4.06 -15.49 5.74
N LEU A 189 3.49 -14.48 5.09
CA LEU A 189 2.41 -13.69 5.67
C LEU A 189 1.24 -14.57 6.06
N ALA A 190 0.76 -15.43 5.15
CA ALA A 190 -0.32 -16.37 5.43
C ALA A 190 -0.02 -17.26 6.65
N LYS A 191 1.17 -17.87 6.68
CA LYS A 191 1.61 -18.69 7.80
C LYS A 191 1.57 -17.93 9.13
N LYS A 192 1.99 -16.66 9.15
CA LYS A 192 2.02 -15.85 10.37
C LYS A 192 0.61 -15.46 10.84
N LEU A 193 -0.26 -15.02 9.93
CA LEU A 193 -1.63 -14.63 10.30
C LEU A 193 -2.44 -15.84 10.78
N HIS A 194 -2.35 -16.98 10.11
CA HIS A 194 -2.99 -18.22 10.58
C HIS A 194 -2.38 -18.74 11.91
N PHE A 195 -1.09 -18.53 12.12
CA PHE A 195 -0.49 -18.85 13.41
C PHE A 195 -1.07 -18.01 14.54
N ILE A 196 -1.22 -16.68 14.36
CA ILE A 196 -1.88 -15.83 15.36
C ILE A 196 -3.31 -16.33 15.62
N TYR A 197 -4.07 -16.64 14.57
CA TYR A 197 -5.41 -17.21 14.75
C TYR A 197 -5.37 -18.50 15.57
N SER A 198 -4.42 -19.39 15.34
CA SER A 198 -4.30 -20.65 16.08
C SER A 198 -4.09 -20.47 17.59
N LEU A 199 -3.57 -19.31 18.00
CA LEU A 199 -3.36 -18.96 19.42
C LEU A 199 -4.64 -18.47 20.11
N ILE A 200 -5.60 -17.94 19.34
CA ILE A 200 -6.80 -17.28 19.88
C ILE A 200 -8.11 -18.03 19.56
N LYS A 201 -8.06 -19.00 18.65
CA LYS A 201 -9.26 -19.81 18.29
C LYS A 201 -9.85 -20.53 19.50
N ALA A 202 -11.16 -20.71 19.53
CA ALA A 202 -11.90 -21.43 20.54
C ALA A 202 -11.59 -22.95 20.52
#